data_db35ee474dd43254448ba4a6e9a09620
#
_entry.id   db35ee474dd43254448ba4a6e9a09620
#
_cell.length_a   1.000
_cell.length_b   1.000
_cell.length_c   1.000
_cell.angle_alpha   90.00
_cell.angle_beta   90.00
_cell.angle_gamma   90.00
#
_symmetry.space_group_name_H-M   'P 1'
#
loop_
_entity.id
_entity.type
_entity.pdbx_description
1 polymer ?
#
loop_
_entity_poly.entity_id
_entity_poly.type
_entity_poly.pdbx_seq_one_letter_code
_entity_poly.pdbx_strand_id
1 'polypeptide(L)'
;MVKIRESLPLLDGKDVDHDSTTMIASITASQRHFTHTDLPIVSEPASHIIDEHTIDTEAWLASMAKRAHLTELPELTKACQLLKNQDLSTESNRSNAFLTGIGIADILGYLYQDEATLVAAMLYRAARIQIFTPKQIQATFGDEVAELVQETLALGRLSDLIENNKRLEDHFNNNQREQLSGIYNMLISMTNDVRVVLIKLAERTFAMRELSYASPERQQRVAREVMTIYAPLAHRMGIAQLKWELEDLSFRYLAPDRYKEIAKLLSEKRSERETYIDRVAQQLREALAAQGIDGEITGRVKHIYSIYRKMKLKSLSFDQLYDIRALRVLVHNNADCYHVLGLVHGLWRYIPEQFDDYITNPKTNGYRSLHTAVIAENKSLEVQIRTFDMHYEAELGMCAHVNYKEGTKNKKDDYLTKKIS
;
A
#
# COMPACT_ATOMS: atom_id res chain seq x y z
N MET A 1 17.56 -11.75 14.89
CA MET A 1 18.86 -11.62 14.19
C MET A 1 18.57 -11.65 12.70
N VAL A 2 18.39 -10.49 12.07
CA VAL A 2 18.20 -10.40 10.62
C VAL A 2 19.58 -10.54 10.00
N LYS A 3 19.91 -11.70 9.41
CA LYS A 3 21.09 -11.85 8.58
C LYS A 3 20.85 -11.13 7.26
N ILE A 4 21.35 -9.91 7.15
CA ILE A 4 21.54 -9.27 5.84
C ILE A 4 22.68 -10.05 5.19
N ARG A 5 22.38 -10.89 4.19
CA ARG A 5 23.42 -11.54 3.42
C ARG A 5 24.18 -10.49 2.63
N GLU A 6 25.45 -10.44 2.90
CA GLU A 6 26.44 -9.80 2.03
C GLU A 6 26.36 -10.43 0.64
N SER A 7 26.41 -9.57 -0.39
CA SER A 7 26.62 -9.88 -1.80
C SER A 7 26.14 -11.26 -2.26
N LEU A 8 24.99 -11.30 -2.93
CA LEU A 8 24.63 -12.44 -3.75
C LEU A 8 25.66 -12.60 -4.88
N PRO A 9 26.42 -13.70 -4.94
CA PRO A 9 27.15 -14.05 -6.15
C PRO A 9 26.15 -14.37 -7.24
N LEU A 10 26.49 -14.09 -8.48
CA LEU A 10 25.87 -14.65 -9.67
C LEU A 10 25.93 -16.18 -9.53
N LEU A 11 24.84 -16.83 -9.19
CA LEU A 11 24.78 -18.28 -9.06
C LEU A 11 24.15 -18.88 -10.30
N ASP A 12 24.97 -19.71 -10.93
CA ASP A 12 24.51 -20.81 -11.75
C ASP A 12 23.46 -21.64 -10.98
N GLY A 13 22.38 -21.91 -11.66
CA GLY A 13 21.13 -22.50 -11.25
C GLY A 13 21.16 -23.73 -10.33
N LYS A 14 21.45 -23.57 -9.08
CA LYS A 14 21.07 -24.51 -7.99
C LYS A 14 21.22 -23.79 -6.66
N ASP A 15 20.17 -23.85 -5.86
CA ASP A 15 19.97 -23.31 -4.53
C ASP A 15 19.28 -21.93 -4.49
N VAL A 16 17.94 -21.99 -4.57
CA VAL A 16 17.03 -20.91 -4.22
C VAL A 16 16.81 -20.97 -2.72
N ASP A 17 17.37 -20.01 -2.03
CA ASP A 17 17.33 -19.93 -0.58
C ASP A 17 16.00 -19.33 -0.08
N HIS A 18 15.36 -20.01 0.85
CA HIS A 18 14.12 -19.71 1.56
C HIS A 18 14.08 -18.33 2.30
N ASP A 19 15.16 -17.55 2.24
CA ASP A 19 15.36 -16.41 3.15
C ASP A 19 14.74 -15.08 2.70
N SER A 20 14.42 -14.91 1.41
CA SER A 20 13.87 -13.63 0.92
C SER A 20 12.41 -13.41 1.33
N THR A 21 11.62 -14.48 1.31
CA THR A 21 10.22 -14.48 1.77
C THR A 21 10.14 -14.35 3.28
N THR A 22 11.08 -14.99 3.98
CA THR A 22 11.22 -14.92 5.44
C THR A 22 11.65 -13.52 5.91
N MET A 23 12.38 -12.76 5.09
CA MET A 23 12.83 -11.41 5.45
C MET A 23 11.68 -10.38 5.35
N ILE A 24 10.82 -10.48 4.33
CA ILE A 24 9.59 -9.66 4.24
C ILE A 24 8.64 -10.10 5.34
N ALA A 25 8.46 -11.40 5.56
CA ALA A 25 7.66 -11.95 6.64
C ALA A 25 8.20 -11.58 8.03
N SER A 26 9.52 -11.44 8.23
CA SER A 26 10.09 -11.06 9.53
C SER A 26 9.95 -9.55 9.81
N ILE A 27 9.96 -8.69 8.80
CA ILE A 27 9.65 -7.27 8.97
C ILE A 27 8.15 -7.10 9.30
N THR A 28 7.27 -7.91 8.70
CA THR A 28 5.83 -7.90 8.95
C THR A 28 5.45 -8.67 10.21
N ALA A 29 6.09 -9.80 10.53
CA ALA A 29 5.81 -10.58 11.74
C ALA A 29 6.13 -9.83 13.04
N SER A 30 7.05 -8.89 12.99
CA SER A 30 7.40 -8.02 14.12
C SER A 30 6.37 -6.94 14.43
N GLN A 31 5.42 -6.69 13.51
CA GLN A 31 4.29 -5.79 13.76
C GLN A 31 3.19 -6.47 14.59
N ARG A 32 3.22 -7.81 14.75
CA ARG A 32 2.18 -8.60 15.44
C ARG A 32 2.10 -8.40 16.96
N HIS A 33 3.01 -7.68 17.57
CA HIS A 33 2.91 -7.38 19.01
C HIS A 33 2.11 -6.12 19.36
N PHE A 34 1.61 -5.39 18.35
CA PHE A 34 0.73 -4.25 18.55
C PHE A 34 -0.68 -4.64 18.14
N THR A 35 -1.53 -4.86 19.12
CA THR A 35 -2.82 -5.54 19.12
C THR A 35 -3.92 -4.86 18.29
N HIS A 36 -4.64 -5.63 17.57
CA HIS A 36 -6.10 -5.80 17.33
C HIS A 36 -6.86 -4.90 16.36
N THR A 37 -6.36 -3.76 15.87
CA THR A 37 -7.05 -2.95 14.85
C THR A 37 -6.13 -2.46 13.72
N ASP A 38 -5.00 -3.13 13.50
CA ASP A 38 -4.25 -2.88 12.29
C ASP A 38 -5.12 -3.30 11.11
N LEU A 39 -5.52 -2.31 10.32
CA LEU A 39 -5.98 -2.60 8.97
C LEU A 39 -4.95 -3.56 8.35
N PRO A 40 -5.38 -4.69 7.82
CA PRO A 40 -4.45 -5.69 7.32
C PRO A 40 -3.47 -4.98 6.38
N ILE A 41 -2.19 -5.16 6.66
CA ILE A 41 -1.14 -4.56 5.84
C ILE A 41 -1.22 -5.26 4.50
N VAL A 42 -1.44 -4.51 3.42
CA VAL A 42 -1.47 -5.04 2.05
C VAL A 42 -0.21 -5.84 1.70
N SER A 43 0.89 -5.58 2.44
CA SER A 43 2.16 -6.28 2.32
C SER A 43 2.26 -7.62 3.04
N GLU A 44 1.25 -8.08 3.79
CA GLU A 44 1.28 -9.44 4.35
C GLU A 44 1.15 -10.48 3.24
N PRO A 45 2.09 -11.44 3.14
CA PRO A 45 1.92 -12.54 2.19
C PRO A 45 0.63 -13.29 2.52
N ALA A 46 -0.12 -13.67 1.47
CA ALA A 46 -1.34 -14.44 1.64
C ALA A 46 -1.05 -15.70 2.47
N SER A 47 -1.71 -15.84 3.61
CA SER A 47 -1.52 -16.96 4.56
C SER A 47 -1.89 -18.34 3.96
N HIS A 48 -2.31 -18.37 2.70
CA HIS A 48 -2.79 -19.53 1.96
C HIS A 48 -1.82 -20.03 0.88
N ILE A 49 -0.64 -19.44 0.79
CA ILE A 49 0.42 -19.94 -0.08
C ILE A 49 1.08 -21.11 0.67
N ILE A 50 0.88 -22.33 0.18
CA ILE A 50 1.46 -23.56 0.75
C ILE A 50 2.93 -23.67 0.34
N ASP A 51 3.21 -23.35 -0.92
CA ASP A 51 4.56 -23.21 -1.50
C ASP A 51 4.51 -22.21 -2.68
N GLU A 52 5.64 -21.94 -3.33
CA GLU A 52 5.74 -20.97 -4.44
C GLU A 52 4.79 -21.25 -5.62
N HIS A 53 4.17 -22.44 -5.68
CA HIS A 53 3.34 -22.90 -6.78
C HIS A 53 1.97 -23.45 -6.35
N THR A 54 1.73 -23.59 -5.05
CA THR A 54 0.53 -24.23 -4.52
C THR A 54 -0.22 -23.31 -3.59
N ILE A 55 -1.45 -22.97 -3.96
CA ILE A 55 -2.35 -22.14 -3.15
C ILE A 55 -3.54 -22.99 -2.71
N ASP A 56 -3.84 -22.94 -1.42
CA ASP A 56 -5.13 -23.40 -0.90
C ASP A 56 -6.22 -22.42 -1.34
N THR A 57 -6.82 -22.72 -2.49
CA THR A 57 -7.80 -21.85 -3.13
C THR A 57 -9.08 -21.71 -2.30
N GLU A 58 -9.50 -22.77 -1.58
CA GLU A 58 -10.70 -22.73 -0.74
C GLU A 58 -10.48 -21.83 0.49
N ALA A 59 -9.37 -22.01 1.17
CA ALA A 59 -9.00 -21.14 2.30
C ALA A 59 -8.80 -19.68 1.87
N TRP A 60 -8.23 -19.45 0.68
CA TRP A 60 -8.08 -18.11 0.12
C TRP A 60 -9.44 -17.47 -0.19
N LEU A 61 -10.35 -18.18 -0.87
CA LEU A 61 -11.70 -17.68 -1.16
C LEU A 61 -12.49 -17.36 0.11
N ALA A 62 -12.42 -18.24 1.13
CA ALA A 62 -13.05 -17.97 2.43
C ALA A 62 -12.50 -16.71 3.11
N SER A 63 -11.18 -16.50 3.02
CA SER A 63 -10.54 -15.26 3.50
C SER A 63 -11.00 -14.04 2.73
N MET A 64 -11.09 -14.13 1.40
CA MET A 64 -11.57 -13.04 0.54
C MET A 64 -13.03 -12.67 0.84
N ALA A 65 -13.91 -13.66 0.99
CA ALA A 65 -15.31 -13.46 1.36
C ALA A 65 -15.42 -12.73 2.71
N LYS A 66 -14.65 -13.16 3.71
CA LYS A 66 -14.59 -12.49 5.01
C LYS A 66 -14.14 -11.02 4.91
N ARG A 67 -13.12 -10.73 4.09
CA ARG A 67 -12.64 -9.35 3.87
C ARG A 67 -13.67 -8.49 3.13
N ALA A 68 -14.36 -9.05 2.15
CA ALA A 68 -15.42 -8.37 1.41
C ALA A 68 -16.73 -8.23 2.21
N HIS A 69 -16.79 -8.75 3.44
CA HIS A 69 -18.01 -8.83 4.25
C HIS A 69 -19.17 -9.58 3.57
N LEU A 70 -18.82 -10.54 2.71
CA LEU A 70 -19.75 -11.41 1.99
C LEU A 70 -19.68 -12.84 2.54
N THR A 71 -20.75 -13.60 2.36
CA THR A 71 -20.79 -15.02 2.73
C THR A 71 -20.10 -15.89 1.69
N GLU A 72 -20.26 -15.54 0.42
CA GLU A 72 -19.75 -16.27 -0.74
C GLU A 72 -19.32 -15.31 -1.85
N LEU A 73 -18.41 -15.79 -2.70
CA LEU A 73 -17.91 -15.11 -3.89
C LEU A 73 -18.03 -16.04 -5.11
N PRO A 74 -19.25 -16.24 -5.64
CA PRO A 74 -19.52 -17.25 -6.67
C PRO A 74 -18.79 -16.97 -7.99
N GLU A 75 -18.77 -15.71 -8.44
CA GLU A 75 -18.10 -15.34 -9.69
C GLU A 75 -16.57 -15.38 -9.55
N LEU A 76 -16.01 -15.01 -8.40
CA LEU A 76 -14.58 -15.15 -8.13
C LEU A 76 -14.18 -16.63 -8.04
N THR A 77 -15.02 -17.47 -7.42
CA THR A 77 -14.82 -18.94 -7.40
C THR A 77 -14.79 -19.53 -8.80
N LYS A 78 -15.73 -19.12 -9.66
CA LYS A 78 -15.80 -19.52 -11.06
C LYS A 78 -14.57 -19.05 -11.85
N ALA A 79 -14.09 -17.82 -11.62
CA ALA A 79 -12.87 -17.32 -12.25
C ALA A 79 -11.63 -18.11 -11.84
N CYS A 80 -11.50 -18.47 -10.55
CA CYS A 80 -10.45 -19.33 -10.03
C CYS A 80 -10.45 -20.70 -10.70
N GLN A 81 -11.60 -21.36 -10.76
CA GLN A 81 -11.73 -22.68 -11.40
C GLN A 81 -11.39 -22.62 -12.88
N LEU A 82 -11.86 -21.59 -13.58
CA LEU A 82 -11.62 -21.40 -15.00
C LEU A 82 -10.14 -21.21 -15.30
N LEU A 83 -9.40 -20.41 -14.52
CA LEU A 83 -7.96 -20.22 -14.69
C LEU A 83 -7.14 -21.45 -14.27
N LYS A 84 -7.54 -22.14 -13.20
CA LYS A 84 -6.86 -23.36 -12.72
C LYS A 84 -6.93 -24.50 -13.72
N ASN A 85 -8.01 -24.58 -14.51
CA ASN A 85 -8.23 -25.62 -15.51
C ASN A 85 -7.56 -25.31 -16.87
N GLN A 86 -6.94 -24.15 -17.05
CA GLN A 86 -6.22 -23.84 -18.29
C GLN A 86 -4.87 -24.54 -18.30
N ASP A 87 -4.50 -25.06 -19.48
CA ASP A 87 -3.14 -25.53 -19.70
C ASP A 87 -2.19 -24.35 -19.89
N LEU A 88 -1.45 -24.03 -18.82
CA LEU A 88 -0.48 -22.93 -18.78
C LEU A 88 0.95 -23.43 -19.10
N SER A 89 1.08 -24.55 -19.80
CA SER A 89 2.36 -25.18 -20.13
C SER A 89 3.33 -24.28 -20.92
N THR A 90 2.79 -23.26 -21.64
CA THR A 90 3.57 -22.30 -22.43
C THR A 90 4.01 -21.07 -21.62
N GLU A 91 3.44 -20.85 -20.45
CA GLU A 91 3.80 -19.74 -19.57
C GLU A 91 4.86 -20.23 -18.56
N SER A 92 5.92 -19.45 -18.36
CA SER A 92 6.91 -19.77 -17.31
C SER A 92 6.21 -19.80 -15.94
N ASN A 93 6.63 -20.67 -15.04
CA ASN A 93 6.06 -20.79 -13.69
C ASN A 93 5.99 -19.45 -12.93
N ARG A 94 6.89 -18.50 -13.27
CA ARG A 94 6.96 -17.16 -12.65
C ARG A 94 5.97 -16.14 -13.22
N SER A 95 5.34 -16.44 -14.34
CA SER A 95 4.34 -15.57 -14.99
C SER A 95 2.98 -16.24 -15.15
N ASN A 96 2.72 -17.24 -14.33
CA ASN A 96 1.45 -17.96 -14.35
C ASN A 96 0.27 -17.02 -14.13
N ALA A 97 -0.71 -17.03 -15.04
CA ALA A 97 -1.85 -16.13 -15.01
C ALA A 97 -2.72 -16.32 -13.77
N PHE A 98 -2.85 -17.54 -13.28
CA PHE A 98 -3.60 -17.89 -12.09
C PHE A 98 -2.97 -17.28 -10.83
N LEU A 99 -1.65 -17.50 -10.62
CA LEU A 99 -0.94 -16.96 -9.45
C LEU A 99 -0.91 -15.44 -9.46
N THR A 100 -0.67 -14.84 -10.64
CA THR A 100 -0.72 -13.38 -10.82
C THR A 100 -2.11 -12.83 -10.51
N GLY A 101 -3.16 -13.50 -11.00
CA GLY A 101 -4.54 -13.12 -10.75
C GLY A 101 -4.90 -13.15 -9.26
N ILE A 102 -4.53 -14.23 -8.55
CA ILE A 102 -4.70 -14.32 -7.10
C ILE A 102 -3.96 -13.20 -6.37
N GLY A 103 -2.69 -12.95 -6.72
CA GLY A 103 -1.90 -11.92 -6.05
C GLY A 103 -2.46 -10.50 -6.23
N ILE A 104 -3.00 -10.18 -7.42
CA ILE A 104 -3.65 -8.89 -7.67
C ILE A 104 -4.98 -8.80 -6.91
N ALA A 105 -5.82 -9.85 -6.99
CA ALA A 105 -7.10 -9.90 -6.30
C ALA A 105 -6.94 -9.85 -4.77
N ASP A 106 -5.90 -10.50 -4.22
CA ASP A 106 -5.60 -10.47 -2.78
C ASP A 106 -5.30 -9.05 -2.29
N ILE A 107 -4.49 -8.29 -3.03
CA ILE A 107 -4.22 -6.88 -2.73
C ILE A 107 -5.53 -6.06 -2.71
N LEU A 108 -6.41 -6.28 -3.70
CA LEU A 108 -7.70 -5.57 -3.77
C LEU A 108 -8.67 -6.00 -2.67
N GLY A 109 -8.60 -7.26 -2.20
CA GLY A 109 -9.35 -7.72 -1.05
C GLY A 109 -9.05 -6.94 0.23
N TYR A 110 -7.80 -6.52 0.44
CA TYR A 110 -7.43 -5.63 1.54
C TYR A 110 -7.95 -4.19 1.35
N LEU A 111 -8.29 -3.82 0.13
CA LEU A 111 -8.90 -2.53 -0.18
C LEU A 111 -10.45 -2.61 -0.23
N TYR A 112 -11.02 -3.71 0.25
CA TYR A 112 -12.47 -3.93 0.37
C TYR A 112 -13.23 -3.70 -0.95
N GLN A 113 -12.71 -4.25 -2.06
CA GLN A 113 -13.35 -4.08 -3.36
C GLN A 113 -14.50 -5.07 -3.57
N ASP A 114 -15.44 -4.72 -4.47
CA ASP A 114 -16.55 -5.57 -4.86
C ASP A 114 -16.09 -6.81 -5.67
N GLU A 115 -16.98 -7.80 -5.79
CA GLU A 115 -16.65 -9.07 -6.46
C GLU A 115 -16.32 -8.86 -7.93
N ALA A 116 -17.00 -7.94 -8.65
CA ALA A 116 -16.72 -7.67 -10.06
C ALA A 116 -15.28 -7.16 -10.26
N THR A 117 -14.81 -6.29 -9.36
CA THR A 117 -13.43 -5.80 -9.36
C THR A 117 -12.42 -6.92 -9.09
N LEU A 118 -12.72 -7.81 -8.14
CA LEU A 118 -11.86 -8.96 -7.82
C LEU A 118 -11.77 -9.94 -8.99
N VAL A 119 -12.89 -10.21 -9.66
CA VAL A 119 -12.96 -11.08 -10.86
C VAL A 119 -12.20 -10.43 -12.02
N ALA A 120 -12.37 -9.14 -12.27
CA ALA A 120 -11.65 -8.43 -13.32
C ALA A 120 -10.12 -8.46 -13.08
N ALA A 121 -9.69 -8.28 -11.84
CA ALA A 121 -8.28 -8.38 -11.43
C ALA A 121 -7.72 -9.78 -11.64
N MET A 122 -8.50 -10.81 -11.27
CA MET A 122 -8.16 -12.22 -11.44
C MET A 122 -7.94 -12.57 -12.92
N LEU A 123 -8.78 -12.04 -13.82
CA LEU A 123 -8.75 -12.32 -15.26
C LEU A 123 -7.78 -11.43 -16.05
N TYR A 124 -7.32 -10.31 -15.48
CA TYR A 124 -6.53 -9.31 -16.20
C TYR A 124 -5.28 -9.89 -16.88
N ARG A 125 -4.49 -10.72 -16.16
CA ARG A 125 -3.25 -11.30 -16.72
C ARG A 125 -3.58 -12.27 -17.86
N ALA A 126 -4.58 -13.14 -17.70
CA ALA A 126 -5.02 -14.06 -18.71
C ALA A 126 -5.54 -13.35 -19.98
N ALA A 127 -6.27 -12.25 -19.81
CA ALA A 127 -6.71 -11.42 -20.92
C ALA A 127 -5.53 -10.71 -21.62
N ARG A 128 -4.54 -10.24 -20.88
CA ARG A 128 -3.34 -9.57 -21.43
C ARG A 128 -2.50 -10.50 -22.30
N ILE A 129 -2.38 -11.77 -21.93
CA ILE A 129 -1.66 -12.78 -22.71
C ILE A 129 -2.57 -13.58 -23.67
N GLN A 130 -3.81 -13.11 -23.86
CA GLN A 130 -4.78 -13.63 -24.82
C GLN A 130 -5.25 -15.08 -24.56
N ILE A 131 -5.20 -15.58 -23.31
CA ILE A 131 -5.85 -16.83 -22.92
C ILE A 131 -7.38 -16.67 -23.04
N PHE A 132 -7.91 -15.51 -22.63
CA PHE A 132 -9.32 -15.16 -22.80
C PHE A 132 -9.47 -13.89 -23.62
N THR A 133 -10.38 -13.92 -24.56
CA THR A 133 -10.81 -12.71 -25.30
C THR A 133 -11.81 -11.90 -24.47
N PRO A 134 -11.92 -10.58 -24.67
CA PRO A 134 -12.96 -9.77 -24.01
C PRO A 134 -14.39 -10.27 -24.23
N LYS A 135 -14.68 -10.84 -25.42
CA LYS A 135 -16.00 -11.44 -25.73
C LYS A 135 -16.28 -12.69 -24.88
N GLN A 136 -15.29 -13.54 -24.64
CA GLN A 136 -15.44 -14.71 -23.77
C GLN A 136 -15.66 -14.28 -22.32
N ILE A 137 -14.93 -13.25 -21.84
CA ILE A 137 -15.13 -12.71 -20.50
C ILE A 137 -16.54 -12.14 -20.37
N GLN A 138 -17.01 -11.36 -21.35
CA GLN A 138 -18.36 -10.78 -21.37
C GLN A 138 -19.44 -11.88 -21.34
N ALA A 139 -19.29 -12.91 -22.15
CA ALA A 139 -20.26 -14.02 -22.19
C ALA A 139 -20.30 -14.84 -20.89
N THR A 140 -19.19 -14.86 -20.12
CA THR A 140 -19.05 -15.70 -18.92
C THR A 140 -19.35 -14.93 -17.63
N PHE A 141 -18.95 -13.64 -17.55
CA PHE A 141 -18.97 -12.82 -16.33
C PHE A 141 -19.78 -11.51 -16.47
N GLY A 142 -20.36 -11.25 -17.66
CA GLY A 142 -21.17 -10.09 -17.94
C GLY A 142 -20.39 -8.84 -18.37
N ASP A 143 -21.15 -7.77 -18.66
CA ASP A 143 -20.62 -6.54 -19.26
C ASP A 143 -19.68 -5.81 -18.29
N GLU A 144 -20.06 -5.70 -17.04
CA GLU A 144 -19.30 -4.95 -16.02
C GLU A 144 -17.85 -5.48 -15.86
N VAL A 145 -17.67 -6.80 -15.71
CA VAL A 145 -16.35 -7.40 -15.59
C VAL A 145 -15.56 -7.24 -16.90
N ALA A 146 -16.21 -7.40 -18.04
CA ALA A 146 -15.57 -7.26 -19.34
C ALA A 146 -15.07 -5.82 -19.58
N GLU A 147 -15.85 -4.81 -19.22
CA GLU A 147 -15.49 -3.39 -19.32
C GLU A 147 -14.29 -3.08 -18.40
N LEU A 148 -14.33 -3.49 -17.13
CA LEU A 148 -13.22 -3.31 -16.20
C LEU A 148 -11.91 -3.92 -16.74
N VAL A 149 -11.96 -5.14 -17.29
CA VAL A 149 -10.79 -5.80 -17.88
C VAL A 149 -10.30 -5.04 -19.12
N GLN A 150 -11.20 -4.62 -20.01
CA GLN A 150 -10.84 -3.90 -21.25
C GLN A 150 -10.21 -2.55 -20.95
N GLU A 151 -10.79 -1.77 -20.04
CA GLU A 151 -10.24 -0.46 -19.64
C GLU A 151 -8.88 -0.64 -18.94
N THR A 152 -8.73 -1.67 -18.07
CA THR A 152 -7.44 -1.97 -17.44
C THR A 152 -6.36 -2.37 -18.45
N LEU A 153 -6.73 -3.13 -19.50
CA LEU A 153 -5.83 -3.44 -20.59
C LEU A 153 -5.43 -2.20 -21.41
N ALA A 154 -6.36 -1.28 -21.65
CA ALA A 154 -6.08 -0.04 -22.34
C ALA A 154 -5.10 0.84 -21.55
N LEU A 155 -5.31 0.95 -20.24
CA LEU A 155 -4.43 1.64 -19.31
C LEU A 155 -3.03 0.99 -19.26
N GLY A 156 -2.96 -0.35 -19.32
CA GLY A 156 -1.70 -1.10 -19.39
C GLY A 156 -0.90 -0.80 -20.66
N ARG A 157 -1.55 -0.72 -21.81
CA ARG A 157 -0.89 -0.35 -23.08
C ARG A 157 -0.31 1.04 -23.06
N LEU A 158 -0.99 2.00 -22.44
CA LEU A 158 -0.46 3.35 -22.27
C LEU A 158 0.82 3.36 -21.41
N SER A 159 0.82 2.61 -20.32
CA SER A 159 2.03 2.44 -19.48
C SER A 159 3.20 1.87 -20.28
N ASP A 160 2.95 0.83 -21.09
CA ASP A 160 3.97 0.22 -21.93
C ASP A 160 4.53 1.24 -22.96
N LEU A 161 3.69 2.14 -23.50
CA LEU A 161 4.12 3.22 -24.40
C LEU A 161 4.98 4.27 -23.68
N ILE A 162 4.61 4.64 -22.45
CA ILE A 162 5.39 5.59 -21.62
C ILE A 162 6.74 4.97 -21.26
N GLU A 163 6.75 3.68 -20.85
CA GLU A 163 7.95 2.95 -20.48
C GLU A 163 8.95 2.83 -21.65
N ASN A 164 8.45 2.60 -22.88
CA ASN A 164 9.29 2.41 -24.07
C ASN A 164 9.75 3.72 -24.73
N ASN A 165 9.22 4.86 -24.31
CA ASN A 165 9.55 6.16 -24.92
C ASN A 165 10.72 6.84 -24.19
N LYS A 166 11.96 6.49 -24.57
CA LYS A 166 13.21 7.08 -24.04
C LYS A 166 13.27 8.61 -24.10
N ARG A 167 12.52 9.27 -25.02
CA ARG A 167 12.45 10.74 -25.11
C ARG A 167 11.77 11.38 -23.89
N LEU A 168 10.93 10.65 -23.17
CA LEU A 168 10.35 11.14 -21.92
C LEU A 168 11.38 11.18 -20.78
N GLU A 169 12.40 10.30 -20.81
CA GLU A 169 13.46 10.28 -19.79
C GLU A 169 14.33 11.55 -19.83
N ASP A 170 14.64 12.08 -21.02
CA ASP A 170 15.50 13.26 -21.21
C ASP A 170 14.76 14.59 -20.93
N HIS A 171 13.44 14.63 -21.09
CA HIS A 171 12.62 15.81 -20.84
C HIS A 171 12.19 16.02 -19.38
N PHE A 172 12.37 15.03 -18.52
CA PHE A 172 11.98 15.09 -17.10
C PHE A 172 12.82 16.08 -16.25
N ASN A 173 13.87 16.67 -16.79
CA ASN A 173 14.81 17.45 -15.97
C ASN A 173 14.36 18.89 -15.62
N ASN A 174 13.43 19.54 -16.31
CA ASN A 174 13.12 20.96 -16.06
C ASN A 174 11.65 21.34 -15.76
N ASN A 175 10.65 20.50 -16.09
CA ASN A 175 9.22 20.79 -15.78
C ASN A 175 8.46 19.57 -15.24
N GLN A 176 9.09 18.84 -14.32
CA GLN A 176 8.60 17.53 -13.86
C GLN A 176 7.18 17.54 -13.28
N ARG A 177 6.81 18.58 -12.52
CA ARG A 177 5.51 18.61 -11.82
C ARG A 177 4.31 18.79 -12.74
N GLU A 178 4.43 19.67 -13.73
CA GLU A 178 3.33 19.93 -14.67
C GLU A 178 3.13 18.78 -15.66
N GLN A 179 4.21 18.19 -16.15
CA GLN A 179 4.15 17.04 -17.06
C GLN A 179 3.61 15.78 -16.37
N LEU A 180 4.04 15.53 -15.14
CA LEU A 180 3.51 14.43 -14.33
C LEU A 180 2.03 14.64 -14.01
N SER A 181 1.63 15.87 -13.67
CA SER A 181 0.20 16.19 -13.48
C SER A 181 -0.61 15.94 -14.73
N GLY A 182 -0.07 16.24 -15.93
CA GLY A 182 -0.67 15.92 -17.22
C GLY A 182 -0.85 14.42 -17.45
N ILE A 183 0.18 13.61 -17.14
CA ILE A 183 0.10 12.15 -17.24
C ILE A 183 -0.96 11.58 -16.28
N TYR A 184 -1.00 12.06 -15.03
CA TYR A 184 -2.02 11.60 -14.07
C TYR A 184 -3.44 11.96 -14.51
N ASN A 185 -3.65 13.19 -14.96
CA ASN A 185 -4.93 13.64 -15.46
C ASN A 185 -5.36 12.82 -16.69
N MET A 186 -4.41 12.50 -17.58
CA MET A 186 -4.65 11.65 -18.72
C MET A 186 -5.03 10.22 -18.29
N LEU A 187 -4.26 9.60 -17.38
CA LEU A 187 -4.55 8.25 -16.87
C LEU A 187 -5.94 8.17 -16.24
N ILE A 188 -6.32 9.16 -15.43
CA ILE A 188 -7.61 9.22 -14.76
C ILE A 188 -8.74 9.54 -15.76
N SER A 189 -8.53 10.48 -16.69
CA SER A 189 -9.54 10.86 -17.67
C SER A 189 -9.82 9.79 -18.74
N MET A 190 -8.93 8.83 -18.90
CA MET A 190 -9.11 7.68 -19.80
C MET A 190 -9.96 6.57 -19.21
N THR A 191 -10.29 6.64 -17.94
CA THR A 191 -11.09 5.62 -17.26
C THR A 191 -12.40 6.22 -16.81
N ASN A 192 -13.51 5.56 -17.15
CA ASN A 192 -14.83 5.92 -16.67
C ASN A 192 -15.09 5.38 -15.25
N ASP A 193 -14.28 4.42 -14.80
CA ASP A 193 -14.43 3.75 -13.50
C ASP A 193 -13.11 3.75 -12.72
N VAL A 194 -13.16 4.27 -11.51
CA VAL A 194 -12.00 4.33 -10.61
C VAL A 194 -11.42 2.94 -10.27
N ARG A 195 -12.25 1.89 -10.31
CA ARG A 195 -11.84 0.52 -10.05
C ARG A 195 -10.75 0.05 -11.02
N VAL A 196 -10.74 0.55 -12.26
CA VAL A 196 -9.70 0.30 -13.26
C VAL A 196 -8.33 0.77 -12.77
N VAL A 197 -8.27 1.96 -12.17
CA VAL A 197 -7.03 2.50 -11.60
C VAL A 197 -6.59 1.67 -10.39
N LEU A 198 -7.53 1.21 -9.56
CA LEU A 198 -7.24 0.35 -8.41
C LEU A 198 -6.66 -1.01 -8.85
N ILE A 199 -7.27 -1.65 -9.85
CA ILE A 199 -6.75 -2.89 -10.44
C ILE A 199 -5.33 -2.67 -10.95
N LYS A 200 -5.07 -1.55 -11.63
CA LYS A 200 -3.76 -1.24 -12.16
C LYS A 200 -2.72 -0.96 -11.07
N LEU A 201 -3.08 -0.27 -9.98
CA LEU A 201 -2.21 -0.06 -8.83
C LEU A 201 -1.88 -1.39 -8.13
N ALA A 202 -2.87 -2.27 -7.94
CA ALA A 202 -2.68 -3.59 -7.36
C ALA A 202 -1.77 -4.46 -8.25
N GLU A 203 -1.98 -4.43 -9.57
CA GLU A 203 -1.12 -5.12 -10.54
C GLU A 203 0.34 -4.63 -10.46
N ARG A 204 0.56 -3.32 -10.41
CA ARG A 204 1.91 -2.76 -10.26
C ARG A 204 2.54 -3.12 -8.91
N THR A 205 1.77 -3.15 -7.83
CA THR A 205 2.26 -3.55 -6.51
C THR A 205 2.68 -5.03 -6.53
N PHE A 206 1.86 -5.90 -7.08
CA PHE A 206 2.21 -7.31 -7.25
C PHE A 206 3.45 -7.49 -8.13
N ALA A 207 3.52 -6.81 -9.27
CA ALA A 207 4.68 -6.84 -10.17
C ALA A 207 5.97 -6.37 -9.47
N MET A 208 5.88 -5.38 -8.57
CA MET A 208 7.03 -4.90 -7.80
C MET A 208 7.50 -5.92 -6.75
N ARG A 209 6.60 -6.69 -6.15
CA ARG A 209 6.94 -7.78 -5.23
C ARG A 209 7.73 -8.89 -5.95
N GLU A 210 7.31 -9.22 -7.17
CA GLU A 210 7.94 -10.25 -8.00
C GLU A 210 9.18 -9.74 -8.77
N LEU A 211 9.53 -8.46 -8.66
CA LEU A 211 10.57 -7.83 -9.48
C LEU A 211 11.99 -8.35 -9.18
N SER A 212 12.20 -9.00 -8.04
CA SER A 212 13.50 -9.60 -7.64
C SER A 212 14.05 -10.61 -8.65
N TYR A 213 13.17 -11.27 -9.40
CA TYR A 213 13.52 -12.28 -10.41
C TYR A 213 13.84 -11.67 -11.79
N ALA A 214 13.67 -10.37 -11.97
CA ALA A 214 13.94 -9.71 -13.26
C ALA A 214 15.41 -9.30 -13.38
N SER A 215 15.86 -9.02 -14.63
CA SER A 215 17.19 -8.48 -14.85
C SER A 215 17.40 -7.12 -14.17
N PRO A 216 18.63 -6.76 -13.77
CA PRO A 216 18.90 -5.47 -13.12
C PRO A 216 18.38 -4.26 -13.92
N GLU A 217 18.50 -4.29 -15.24
CA GLU A 217 18.03 -3.22 -16.13
C GLU A 217 16.50 -3.09 -16.06
N ARG A 218 15.79 -4.22 -16.06
CA ARG A 218 14.34 -4.25 -15.92
C ARG A 218 13.90 -3.79 -14.53
N GLN A 219 14.62 -4.23 -13.48
CA GLN A 219 14.37 -3.78 -12.10
C GLN A 219 14.45 -2.26 -11.98
N GLN A 220 15.52 -1.66 -12.51
CA GLN A 220 15.74 -0.21 -12.51
C GLN A 220 14.65 0.54 -13.28
N ARG A 221 14.28 0.04 -14.47
CA ARG A 221 13.29 0.68 -15.33
C ARG A 221 11.89 0.66 -14.69
N VAL A 222 11.44 -0.52 -14.25
CA VAL A 222 10.11 -0.67 -13.62
C VAL A 222 10.03 0.11 -12.31
N ALA A 223 11.08 0.06 -11.48
CA ALA A 223 11.13 0.82 -10.23
C ALA A 223 11.06 2.33 -10.47
N ARG A 224 11.69 2.84 -11.54
CA ARG A 224 11.62 4.25 -11.91
C ARG A 224 10.22 4.64 -12.36
N GLU A 225 9.59 3.84 -13.22
CA GLU A 225 8.20 4.04 -13.64
C GLU A 225 7.26 4.10 -12.43
N VAL A 226 7.36 3.12 -11.53
CA VAL A 226 6.51 3.03 -10.34
C VAL A 226 6.72 4.23 -9.40
N MET A 227 7.96 4.62 -9.15
CA MET A 227 8.28 5.77 -8.30
C MET A 227 7.77 7.09 -8.91
N THR A 228 7.77 7.19 -10.24
CA THR A 228 7.43 8.42 -10.96
C THR A 228 5.93 8.53 -11.22
N ILE A 229 5.24 7.43 -11.48
CA ILE A 229 3.83 7.43 -11.92
C ILE A 229 2.92 6.84 -10.84
N TYR A 230 3.12 5.58 -10.45
CA TYR A 230 2.12 4.85 -9.66
C TYR A 230 2.11 5.20 -8.17
N ALA A 231 3.27 5.43 -7.56
CA ALA A 231 3.31 5.84 -6.15
C ALA A 231 2.68 7.23 -5.93
N PRO A 232 2.94 8.25 -6.76
CA PRO A 232 2.21 9.51 -6.71
C PRO A 232 0.72 9.40 -7.05
N LEU A 233 0.33 8.50 -7.97
CA LEU A 233 -1.07 8.23 -8.27
C LEU A 233 -1.80 7.66 -7.05
N ALA A 234 -1.21 6.66 -6.37
CA ALA A 234 -1.73 6.11 -5.12
C ALA A 234 -1.84 7.20 -4.03
N HIS A 235 -0.87 8.11 -3.96
CA HIS A 235 -0.91 9.26 -3.04
C HIS A 235 -2.09 10.20 -3.35
N ARG A 236 -2.33 10.52 -4.62
CA ARG A 236 -3.43 11.39 -5.05
C ARG A 236 -4.80 10.75 -4.75
N MET A 237 -4.90 9.44 -4.92
CA MET A 237 -6.11 8.67 -4.56
C MET A 237 -6.27 8.48 -3.03
N GLY A 238 -5.30 8.90 -2.22
CA GLY A 238 -5.33 8.80 -0.77
C GLY A 238 -5.04 7.40 -0.23
N ILE A 239 -4.62 6.43 -1.09
CA ILE A 239 -4.34 5.04 -0.68
C ILE A 239 -2.93 4.97 -0.11
N ALA A 240 -2.82 5.25 1.19
CA ALA A 240 -1.53 5.39 1.85
C ALA A 240 -0.73 4.08 1.84
N GLN A 241 -1.38 2.93 2.03
CA GLN A 241 -0.73 1.63 2.08
C GLN A 241 -0.02 1.31 0.76
N LEU A 242 -0.71 1.39 -0.38
CA LEU A 242 -0.10 1.14 -1.69
C LEU A 242 1.00 2.15 -2.02
N LYS A 243 0.78 3.43 -1.67
CA LYS A 243 1.79 4.47 -1.87
C LYS A 243 3.10 4.11 -1.18
N TRP A 244 3.05 3.78 0.10
CA TRP A 244 4.26 3.51 0.88
C TRP A 244 4.97 2.25 0.42
N GLU A 245 4.22 1.20 0.12
CA GLU A 245 4.80 -0.04 -0.40
C GLU A 245 5.48 0.18 -1.75
N LEU A 246 4.82 0.86 -2.68
CA LEU A 246 5.38 1.19 -3.99
C LEU A 246 6.63 2.07 -3.87
N GLU A 247 6.64 3.05 -2.97
CA GLU A 247 7.80 3.89 -2.69
C GLU A 247 8.98 3.07 -2.12
N ASP A 248 8.74 2.23 -1.11
CA ASP A 248 9.81 1.43 -0.46
C ASP A 248 10.38 0.38 -1.41
N LEU A 249 9.52 -0.36 -2.15
CA LEU A 249 9.96 -1.33 -3.14
C LEU A 249 10.75 -0.68 -4.27
N SER A 250 10.29 0.48 -4.77
CA SER A 250 11.03 1.21 -5.81
C SER A 250 12.38 1.71 -5.30
N PHE A 251 12.42 2.26 -4.09
CA PHE A 251 13.65 2.75 -3.49
C PHE A 251 14.69 1.66 -3.28
N ARG A 252 14.24 0.44 -2.94
CA ARG A 252 15.12 -0.74 -2.80
C ARG A 252 15.91 -1.03 -4.09
N TYR A 253 15.29 -0.83 -5.28
CA TYR A 253 15.95 -1.07 -6.56
C TYR A 253 16.69 0.17 -7.09
N LEU A 254 16.19 1.38 -6.82
CA LEU A 254 16.79 2.62 -7.35
C LEU A 254 18.01 3.08 -6.56
N ALA A 255 18.06 2.81 -5.26
CA ALA A 255 19.17 3.19 -4.38
C ALA A 255 19.44 2.10 -3.32
N PRO A 256 19.88 0.88 -3.73
CA PRO A 256 19.98 -0.28 -2.86
C PRO A 256 20.90 -0.06 -1.65
N ASP A 257 22.00 0.66 -1.81
CA ASP A 257 22.94 0.92 -0.72
C ASP A 257 22.31 1.82 0.36
N ARG A 258 21.60 2.86 -0.06
CA ARG A 258 20.88 3.75 0.87
C ARG A 258 19.70 3.05 1.56
N TYR A 259 19.01 2.19 0.82
CA TYR A 259 17.95 1.35 1.40
C TYR A 259 18.52 0.45 2.49
N LYS A 260 19.61 -0.28 2.21
CA LYS A 260 20.28 -1.18 3.16
C LYS A 260 20.82 -0.44 4.39
N GLU A 261 21.44 0.74 4.20
CA GLU A 261 21.94 1.59 5.28
C GLU A 261 20.82 1.94 6.27
N ILE A 262 19.69 2.45 5.78
CA ILE A 262 18.56 2.85 6.63
C ILE A 262 17.88 1.63 7.26
N ALA A 263 17.71 0.54 6.52
CA ALA A 263 17.16 -0.70 7.04
C ALA A 263 18.02 -1.28 8.19
N LYS A 264 19.34 -1.22 8.05
CA LYS A 264 20.29 -1.63 9.10
C LYS A 264 20.14 -0.77 10.37
N LEU A 265 20.14 0.56 10.23
CA LEU A 265 19.97 1.49 11.35
C LEU A 265 18.63 1.29 12.07
N LEU A 266 17.54 1.03 11.31
CA LEU A 266 16.25 0.69 11.88
C LEU A 266 16.27 -0.64 12.64
N SER A 267 16.96 -1.65 12.12
CA SER A 267 17.07 -2.96 12.74
C SER A 267 17.89 -2.92 14.02
N GLU A 268 19.06 -2.27 14.02
CA GLU A 268 19.95 -2.18 15.18
C GLU A 268 19.28 -1.52 16.40
N LYS A 269 18.44 -0.52 16.19
CA LYS A 269 17.76 0.23 17.26
C LYS A 269 16.31 -0.24 17.52
N ARG A 270 15.93 -1.38 16.97
CA ARG A 270 14.54 -1.86 16.99
C ARG A 270 14.04 -2.17 18.41
N SER A 271 14.75 -3.03 19.14
CA SER A 271 14.34 -3.47 20.49
C SER A 271 14.26 -2.28 21.47
N GLU A 272 15.27 -1.39 21.46
CA GLU A 272 15.25 -0.18 22.27
C GLU A 272 14.06 0.73 21.93
N ARG A 273 13.75 0.87 20.63
CA ARG A 273 12.63 1.69 20.17
C ARG A 273 11.31 1.08 20.57
N GLU A 274 11.10 -0.23 20.39
CA GLU A 274 9.87 -0.94 20.77
C GLU A 274 9.62 -0.81 22.28
N THR A 275 10.60 -1.11 23.11
CA THR A 275 10.50 -0.96 24.56
C THR A 275 10.17 0.49 24.98
N TYR A 276 10.74 1.48 24.32
CA TYR A 276 10.43 2.89 24.58
C TYR A 276 8.98 3.21 24.19
N ILE A 277 8.54 2.81 22.99
CA ILE A 277 7.19 3.05 22.48
C ILE A 277 6.16 2.41 23.40
N ASP A 278 6.38 1.18 23.87
CA ASP A 278 5.46 0.49 24.78
C ASP A 278 5.27 1.26 26.09
N ARG A 279 6.38 1.77 26.69
CA ARG A 279 6.28 2.55 27.93
C ARG A 279 5.51 3.85 27.75
N VAL A 280 5.83 4.65 26.71
CA VAL A 280 5.12 5.92 26.50
C VAL A 280 3.69 5.71 26.06
N ALA A 281 3.40 4.63 25.33
CA ALA A 281 2.02 4.24 24.98
C ALA A 281 1.21 3.88 26.24
N GLN A 282 1.84 3.17 27.20
CA GLN A 282 1.19 2.80 28.44
C GLN A 282 0.88 4.04 29.30
N GLN A 283 1.80 4.97 29.43
CA GLN A 283 1.57 6.25 30.12
C GLN A 283 0.38 7.00 29.53
N LEU A 284 0.28 7.03 28.21
CA LEU A 284 -0.83 7.72 27.54
C LEU A 284 -2.14 6.96 27.68
N ARG A 285 -2.16 5.60 27.65
CA ARG A 285 -3.36 4.79 27.92
C ARG A 285 -3.91 5.06 29.31
N GLU A 286 -3.06 5.12 30.31
CA GLU A 286 -3.45 5.43 31.68
C GLU A 286 -4.07 6.83 31.80
N ALA A 287 -3.50 7.81 31.10
CA ALA A 287 -4.03 9.17 31.06
C ALA A 287 -5.40 9.24 30.35
N LEU A 288 -5.59 8.54 29.24
CA LEU A 288 -6.87 8.46 28.54
C LEU A 288 -7.94 7.81 29.45
N ALA A 289 -7.61 6.68 30.07
CA ALA A 289 -8.51 5.97 30.97
C ALA A 289 -8.93 6.83 32.17
N ALA A 290 -8.02 7.59 32.76
CA ALA A 290 -8.30 8.51 33.85
C ALA A 290 -9.30 9.63 33.49
N GLN A 291 -9.39 9.98 32.21
CA GLN A 291 -10.35 10.98 31.68
C GLN A 291 -11.59 10.33 31.03
N GLY A 292 -11.71 9.01 31.07
CA GLY A 292 -12.84 8.29 30.47
C GLY A 292 -12.88 8.38 28.94
N ILE A 293 -11.74 8.63 28.30
CA ILE A 293 -11.62 8.66 26.84
C ILE A 293 -11.31 7.25 26.35
N ASP A 294 -12.23 6.71 25.54
CA ASP A 294 -12.01 5.44 24.86
C ASP A 294 -11.22 5.67 23.57
N GLY A 295 -10.15 4.90 23.40
CA GLY A 295 -9.27 5.05 22.25
C GLY A 295 -8.19 4.00 22.17
N GLU A 296 -7.65 3.84 20.97
CA GLU A 296 -6.59 2.89 20.68
C GLU A 296 -5.26 3.61 20.48
N ILE A 297 -4.20 3.08 21.09
CA ILE A 297 -2.86 3.62 20.96
C ILE A 297 -1.94 2.54 20.40
N THR A 298 -1.36 2.83 19.23
CA THR A 298 -0.42 1.95 18.53
C THR A 298 0.91 2.66 18.24
N GLY A 299 2.01 1.91 18.25
CA GLY A 299 3.28 2.38 17.72
C GLY A 299 3.23 2.48 16.20
N ARG A 300 3.78 3.54 15.63
CA ARG A 300 3.86 3.70 14.17
C ARG A 300 5.27 3.47 13.69
N VAL A 301 5.44 2.50 12.80
CA VAL A 301 6.69 2.28 12.06
C VAL A 301 6.71 3.20 10.83
N LYS A 302 7.81 3.92 10.64
CA LYS A 302 7.99 4.79 9.48
C LYS A 302 8.66 4.05 8.34
N HIS A 303 8.15 4.22 7.13
CA HIS A 303 8.66 3.61 5.91
C HIS A 303 10.06 4.14 5.54
N ILE A 304 10.89 3.25 4.99
CA ILE A 304 12.32 3.51 4.73
C ILE A 304 12.49 4.69 3.76
N TYR A 305 11.73 4.74 2.68
CA TYR A 305 11.80 5.85 1.74
C TYR A 305 11.36 7.18 2.36
N SER A 306 10.35 7.17 3.23
CA SER A 306 9.91 8.37 3.96
C SER A 306 11.01 8.91 4.87
N ILE A 307 11.79 8.04 5.52
CA ILE A 307 12.97 8.38 6.32
C ILE A 307 14.04 9.01 5.42
N TYR A 308 14.43 8.32 4.34
CA TYR A 308 15.41 8.82 3.37
C TYR A 308 15.05 10.20 2.82
N ARG A 309 13.80 10.37 2.39
CA ARG A 309 13.31 11.64 1.85
C ARG A 309 13.42 12.77 2.86
N LYS A 310 13.10 12.50 4.13
CA LYS A 310 13.20 13.52 5.21
C LYS A 310 14.65 13.86 5.52
N MET A 311 15.54 12.85 5.61
CA MET A 311 16.99 13.07 5.75
C MET A 311 17.53 13.96 4.64
N LYS A 312 17.17 13.66 3.39
CA LYS A 312 17.62 14.42 2.21
C LYS A 312 17.08 15.86 2.19
N LEU A 313 15.78 16.05 2.43
CA LEU A 313 15.14 17.37 2.35
C LEU A 313 15.56 18.32 3.47
N LYS A 314 15.81 17.78 4.67
CA LYS A 314 16.18 18.59 5.84
C LYS A 314 17.69 18.52 6.16
N SER A 315 18.48 17.82 5.33
CA SER A 315 19.92 17.59 5.56
C SER A 315 20.23 17.06 6.97
N LEU A 316 19.38 16.13 7.46
CA LEU A 316 19.49 15.54 8.79
C LEU A 316 20.13 14.15 8.74
N SER A 317 20.94 13.82 9.77
CA SER A 317 21.33 12.44 10.01
C SER A 317 20.17 11.61 10.57
N PHE A 318 20.29 10.27 10.53
CA PHE A 318 19.27 9.37 11.06
C PHE A 318 18.96 9.64 12.54
N ASP A 319 19.97 9.92 13.36
CA ASP A 319 19.80 10.18 14.80
C ASP A 319 19.12 11.53 15.11
N GLN A 320 19.13 12.46 14.16
CA GLN A 320 18.47 13.77 14.28
C GLN A 320 17.00 13.72 13.85
N LEU A 321 16.49 12.58 13.37
CA LEU A 321 15.10 12.45 13.00
C LEU A 321 14.21 12.29 14.24
N TYR A 322 13.31 13.23 14.44
CA TYR A 322 12.37 13.25 15.58
C TYR A 322 11.27 12.19 15.45
N ASP A 323 10.89 11.81 14.23
CA ASP A 323 9.69 11.03 13.91
C ASP A 323 9.96 9.54 13.59
N ILE A 324 11.12 9.02 14.00
CA ILE A 324 11.39 7.57 13.97
C ILE A 324 10.62 6.87 15.10
N ARG A 325 10.32 7.61 16.17
CA ARG A 325 9.47 7.17 17.29
C ARG A 325 8.14 7.88 17.15
N ALA A 326 7.09 7.15 16.89
CA ALA A 326 5.78 7.74 16.72
C ALA A 326 4.69 6.87 17.35
N LEU A 327 3.68 7.53 17.93
CA LEU A 327 2.44 6.94 18.36
C LEU A 327 1.31 7.39 17.43
N ARG A 328 0.35 6.49 17.24
CA ARG A 328 -0.93 6.78 16.64
C ARG A 328 -2.00 6.58 17.71
N VAL A 329 -2.86 7.58 17.86
CA VAL A 329 -4.02 7.53 18.77
C VAL A 329 -5.28 7.62 17.93
N LEU A 330 -6.15 6.63 18.05
CA LEU A 330 -7.45 6.57 17.39
C LEU A 330 -8.54 6.76 18.43
N VAL A 331 -9.47 7.66 18.18
CA VAL A 331 -10.62 7.97 19.03
C VAL A 331 -11.90 8.04 18.22
N HIS A 332 -13.06 8.12 18.89
CA HIS A 332 -14.35 8.02 18.21
C HIS A 332 -14.82 9.34 17.55
N ASN A 333 -14.43 10.49 18.08
CA ASN A 333 -14.91 11.79 17.59
C ASN A 333 -13.85 12.88 17.61
N ASN A 334 -14.13 14.00 16.94
CA ASN A 334 -13.20 15.12 16.83
C ASN A 334 -12.91 15.79 18.17
N ALA A 335 -13.88 15.88 19.08
CA ALA A 335 -13.69 16.50 20.38
C ALA A 335 -12.63 15.73 21.19
N ASP A 336 -12.69 14.39 21.14
CA ASP A 336 -11.72 13.53 21.81
C ASP A 336 -10.32 13.69 21.19
N CYS A 337 -10.20 13.96 19.88
CA CYS A 337 -8.89 14.26 19.28
C CYS A 337 -8.20 15.44 19.96
N TYR A 338 -8.94 16.53 20.22
CA TYR A 338 -8.39 17.71 20.89
C TYR A 338 -8.20 17.51 22.40
N HIS A 339 -9.04 16.71 23.06
CA HIS A 339 -8.81 16.29 24.44
C HIS A 339 -7.52 15.49 24.59
N VAL A 340 -7.29 14.52 23.71
CA VAL A 340 -6.03 13.75 23.67
C VAL A 340 -4.82 14.64 23.40
N LEU A 341 -4.95 15.63 22.52
CA LEU A 341 -3.88 16.61 22.29
C LEU A 341 -3.52 17.35 23.59
N GLY A 342 -4.53 17.80 24.34
CA GLY A 342 -4.34 18.44 25.65
C GLY A 342 -3.65 17.52 26.65
N LEU A 343 -4.03 16.24 26.71
CA LEU A 343 -3.37 15.24 27.58
C LEU A 343 -1.91 15.02 27.18
N VAL A 344 -1.63 14.86 25.90
CA VAL A 344 -0.27 14.68 25.37
C VAL A 344 0.63 15.86 25.75
N HIS A 345 0.12 17.10 25.61
CA HIS A 345 0.86 18.30 25.97
C HIS A 345 0.96 18.52 27.50
N GLY A 346 0.04 17.94 28.27
CA GLY A 346 0.09 17.92 29.74
C GLY A 346 1.09 16.90 30.29
N LEU A 347 1.23 15.74 29.63
CA LEU A 347 2.17 14.70 30.02
C LEU A 347 3.61 15.03 29.65
N TRP A 348 3.80 15.62 28.49
CA TRP A 348 5.14 15.85 27.92
C TRP A 348 5.28 17.24 27.33
N ARG A 349 6.51 17.78 27.38
CA ARG A 349 6.82 19.08 26.79
C ARG A 349 6.69 19.01 25.26
N TYR A 350 5.74 19.76 24.68
CA TYR A 350 5.56 19.83 23.23
C TYR A 350 6.59 20.70 22.53
N ILE A 351 6.79 20.47 21.23
CA ILE A 351 7.68 21.24 20.34
C ILE A 351 6.78 22.07 19.41
N PRO A 352 6.65 23.40 19.62
CA PRO A 352 5.67 24.24 18.93
C PRO A 352 5.76 24.20 17.40
N GLU A 353 6.97 24.17 16.85
CA GLU A 353 7.23 24.17 15.41
C GLU A 353 6.91 22.83 14.72
N GLN A 354 6.49 21.85 15.48
CA GLN A 354 6.15 20.50 14.99
C GLN A 354 4.68 20.15 15.27
N PHE A 355 3.81 21.16 15.31
CA PHE A 355 2.35 20.97 15.42
C PHE A 355 1.67 21.30 14.10
N ASP A 356 0.84 20.38 13.63
CA ASP A 356 0.00 20.54 12.44
C ASP A 356 -1.43 20.07 12.74
N ASP A 357 -2.41 20.92 12.46
CA ASP A 357 -3.83 20.59 12.53
C ASP A 357 -4.40 20.35 11.13
N TYR A 358 -4.36 19.08 10.70
CA TYR A 358 -4.98 18.64 9.47
C TYR A 358 -6.44 18.20 9.63
N ILE A 359 -7.03 18.30 10.84
CA ILE A 359 -8.48 18.12 11.02
C ILE A 359 -9.19 19.40 10.54
N THR A 360 -8.72 20.55 10.99
CA THR A 360 -9.27 21.85 10.58
C THR A 360 -8.83 22.23 9.16
N ASN A 361 -7.59 21.93 8.78
CA ASN A 361 -7.03 22.24 7.47
C ASN A 361 -6.56 20.95 6.76
N PRO A 362 -7.45 20.16 6.16
CA PRO A 362 -7.10 18.91 5.49
C PRO A 362 -6.10 19.12 4.36
N LYS A 363 -5.24 18.12 4.13
CA LYS A 363 -4.35 18.12 2.96
C LYS A 363 -5.15 17.99 1.66
N THR A 364 -4.53 18.34 0.55
CA THR A 364 -5.16 18.29 -0.79
C THR A 364 -5.71 16.91 -1.18
N ASN A 365 -5.13 15.84 -0.63
CA ASN A 365 -5.61 14.47 -0.80
C ASN A 365 -6.68 14.05 0.23
N GLY A 366 -7.22 14.99 1.03
CA GLY A 366 -8.24 14.73 2.04
C GLY A 366 -7.72 14.13 3.35
N TYR A 367 -6.42 14.00 3.55
CA TYR A 367 -5.84 13.50 4.80
C TYR A 367 -6.16 14.41 5.98
N ARG A 368 -6.66 13.82 7.08
CA ARG A 368 -7.01 14.49 8.33
C ARG A 368 -6.34 13.81 9.53
N SER A 369 -5.71 14.58 10.40
CA SER A 369 -5.10 14.14 11.67
C SER A 369 -4.55 15.35 12.41
N LEU A 370 -4.45 15.31 13.74
CA LEU A 370 -3.55 16.21 14.48
C LEU A 370 -2.16 15.55 14.52
N HIS A 371 -1.13 16.32 14.26
CA HIS A 371 0.26 15.88 14.40
C HIS A 371 0.93 16.80 15.43
N THR A 372 1.56 16.21 16.41
CA THR A 372 2.38 16.95 17.38
C THR A 372 3.64 16.17 17.70
N ALA A 373 4.71 16.89 18.03
CA ALA A 373 5.93 16.29 18.55
C ALA A 373 6.18 16.76 19.98
N VAL A 374 6.59 15.83 20.82
CA VAL A 374 6.85 16.06 22.24
C VAL A 374 8.19 15.49 22.66
N ILE A 375 8.72 15.93 23.80
CA ILE A 375 9.89 15.33 24.45
C ILE A 375 9.38 14.46 25.60
N ALA A 376 9.39 13.15 25.37
CA ALA A 376 9.05 12.13 26.36
C ALA A 376 10.32 11.33 26.73
N GLU A 377 10.61 11.20 28.03
CA GLU A 377 11.83 10.51 28.54
C GLU A 377 13.13 10.99 27.86
N ASN A 378 13.28 12.30 27.67
CA ASN A 378 14.40 12.95 26.96
C ASN A 378 14.58 12.54 25.49
N LYS A 379 13.58 11.90 24.88
CA LYS A 379 13.56 11.54 23.46
C LYS A 379 12.38 12.22 22.76
N SER A 380 12.58 12.57 21.51
CA SER A 380 11.48 13.10 20.69
C SER A 380 10.52 11.98 20.29
N LEU A 381 9.22 12.29 20.38
CA LEU A 381 8.12 11.41 20.04
C LEU A 381 7.10 12.18 19.19
N GLU A 382 6.80 11.67 17.99
CA GLU A 382 5.67 12.16 17.19
C GLU A 382 4.38 11.49 17.70
N VAL A 383 3.30 12.26 17.87
CA VAL A 383 1.98 11.73 18.20
C VAL A 383 0.99 12.16 17.11
N GLN A 384 0.38 11.19 16.46
CA GLN A 384 -0.67 11.39 15.46
C GLN A 384 -2.00 11.02 16.07
N ILE A 385 -2.94 11.96 16.09
CA ILE A 385 -4.24 11.80 16.71
C ILE A 385 -5.31 12.01 15.65
N ARG A 386 -6.21 11.04 15.50
CA ARG A 386 -7.31 11.10 14.53
C ARG A 386 -8.45 10.17 14.95
N THR A 387 -9.61 10.33 14.35
CA THR A 387 -10.72 9.39 14.57
C THR A 387 -10.48 8.08 13.81
N PHE A 388 -11.22 7.01 14.20
CA PHE A 388 -11.23 5.76 13.45
C PHE A 388 -11.63 5.98 11.98
N ASP A 389 -12.64 6.82 11.71
CA ASP A 389 -13.07 7.16 10.35
C ASP A 389 -11.96 7.86 9.55
N MET A 390 -11.30 8.86 10.15
CA MET A 390 -10.15 9.52 9.50
C MET A 390 -9.00 8.56 9.24
N HIS A 391 -8.81 7.57 10.13
CA HIS A 391 -7.81 6.53 9.93
C HIS A 391 -8.16 5.67 8.73
N TYR A 392 -9.39 5.20 8.66
CA TYR A 392 -9.90 4.39 7.58
C TYR A 392 -9.77 5.12 6.23
N GLU A 393 -10.20 6.37 6.17
CA GLU A 393 -10.05 7.22 4.98
C GLU A 393 -8.58 7.46 4.59
N ALA A 394 -7.68 7.62 5.57
CA ALA A 394 -6.26 7.86 5.30
C ALA A 394 -5.52 6.62 4.77
N GLU A 395 -5.91 5.42 5.19
CA GLU A 395 -5.31 4.17 4.75
C GLU A 395 -5.87 3.68 3.40
N LEU A 396 -7.18 3.79 3.22
CA LEU A 396 -7.90 3.25 2.04
C LEU A 396 -8.21 4.31 0.98
N GLY A 397 -8.16 5.61 1.35
CA GLY A 397 -8.44 6.70 0.42
C GLY A 397 -9.82 6.59 -0.20
N MET A 398 -9.87 6.64 -1.53
CA MET A 398 -11.13 6.56 -2.28
C MET A 398 -11.86 5.23 -2.10
N CYS A 399 -11.16 4.14 -1.75
CA CYS A 399 -11.76 2.84 -1.50
C CYS A 399 -12.69 2.84 -0.27
N ALA A 400 -12.42 3.68 0.73
CA ALA A 400 -13.27 3.81 1.92
C ALA A 400 -14.70 4.27 1.59
N HIS A 401 -14.88 5.01 0.51
CA HIS A 401 -16.18 5.57 0.12
C HIS A 401 -17.00 4.68 -0.82
N VAL A 402 -16.39 3.72 -1.49
CA VAL A 402 -17.07 2.80 -2.42
C VAL A 402 -18.04 1.91 -1.65
N ASN A 403 -17.65 1.40 -0.48
CA ASN A 403 -18.47 0.48 0.32
C ASN A 403 -19.60 1.15 1.12
N TYR A 404 -19.49 2.43 1.46
CA TYR A 404 -20.47 3.11 2.33
C TYR A 404 -21.76 3.54 1.60
N LYS A 405 -21.82 3.44 0.25
CA LYS A 405 -22.91 4.04 -0.57
C LYS A 405 -23.63 3.09 -1.51
N GLU A 406 -23.68 1.80 -1.27
CA GLU A 406 -24.50 0.87 -2.09
C GLU A 406 -26.01 1.20 -2.09
N GLY A 407 -26.44 2.22 -1.32
CA GLY A 407 -27.84 2.70 -1.29
C GLY A 407 -28.22 3.82 -2.27
N THR A 408 -27.27 4.49 -2.97
CA THR A 408 -27.62 5.67 -3.81
C THR A 408 -26.73 5.78 -5.06
N LYS A 409 -27.23 5.27 -6.18
CA LYS A 409 -26.54 5.23 -7.49
C LYS A 409 -26.16 6.59 -8.13
N ASN A 410 -26.61 7.74 -7.63
CA ASN A 410 -26.52 9.02 -8.34
C ASN A 410 -25.56 10.08 -7.75
N LYS A 411 -24.68 9.72 -6.79
CA LYS A 411 -23.70 10.68 -6.21
C LYS A 411 -22.22 10.30 -6.41
N LYS A 412 -21.93 9.22 -7.15
CA LYS A 412 -20.57 8.73 -7.38
C LYS A 412 -19.72 9.70 -8.23
N ASP A 413 -20.29 10.25 -9.29
CA ASP A 413 -19.56 11.07 -10.27
C ASP A 413 -19.14 12.45 -9.73
N ASP A 414 -19.96 13.06 -8.87
CA ASP A 414 -19.72 14.44 -8.39
C ASP A 414 -18.59 14.51 -7.34
N TYR A 415 -18.40 13.43 -6.53
CA TYR A 415 -17.32 13.36 -5.53
C TYR A 415 -15.94 13.09 -6.16
N LEU A 416 -15.92 12.21 -7.16
CA LEU A 416 -14.70 11.88 -7.91
C LEU A 416 -14.17 13.09 -8.69
N THR A 417 -15.07 13.80 -9.39
CA THR A 417 -14.72 14.99 -10.17
C THR A 417 -14.20 16.12 -9.29
N LYS A 418 -14.75 16.32 -8.08
CA LYS A 418 -14.31 17.37 -7.14
C LYS A 418 -12.98 17.09 -6.42
N LYS A 419 -12.58 15.82 -6.30
CA LYS A 419 -11.33 15.46 -5.63
C LYS A 419 -10.14 15.30 -6.57
N ILE A 420 -10.42 15.22 -7.87
CA ILE A 420 -9.45 15.01 -8.94
C ILE A 420 -9.12 16.34 -9.67
N SER A 421 -10.05 17.31 -9.70
CA SER A 421 -9.82 18.67 -10.14
C SER A 421 -9.06 19.49 -9.09
#